data_5c064676d1627b62290ed09abb2d6ebe
#
_entry.id   5c064676d1627b62290ed09abb2d6ebe
#
_cell.length_a   1.000
_cell.length_b   1.000
_cell.length_c   1.000
_cell.angle_alpha   90.00
_cell.angle_beta   90.00
_cell.angle_gamma   90.00
#
_symmetry.space_group_name_H-M   'P 1'
#
loop_
_entity.id
_entity.type
_entity.pdbx_description
1 polymer ?
#
loop_
_entity_poly.entity_id
_entity_poly.type
_entity_poly.pdbx_seq_one_letter_code
_entity_poly.pdbx_strand_id
1 'polypeptide(L)'
;MDKVMEKWNEILQMVKEEHGLTDVSFNTWIKPLEVFAIDGNTLYILVPSEQMGLSYINKKYYLPLKVAIGEVTGIEYDIQFILPDQAQNLKFKNNDTPQLEPQTPVKGDHSNLNPNYTFDTFVVGNNNRFAHSASLAVAESPGEAYNPLYIYGGPGLGKTHLMHSIGHFIIDQNPDTKVLYVTSEEFTNEVIESIRNGNSSAMTKFRDKYRTVDVLMIDDIQFIIGKESTQEEFFHTFNTLQTQGKQIILTSDKPPKEMETLEERIRSRFEWGLMADIGTPDYETRMAILRKKAETDNFDIDDDILNYIASNISSNIRELEGALNKLLAFHNLEHTHITMDIAERELSNIITPDKPREITAQLIIEVVSEHFHISVDQMISKTRSSEIARPRQIAMYLCKTMTSDSLDVIGQLLGGRDHSTIIHGIKKVTKDYEENDSTRTLIETIKKKINPN
;
A
#
# COMPACT_ATOMS: atom_id res chain seq x y z
N MET A 1 -38.35 -23.79 15.58
CA MET A 1 -37.30 -24.13 14.62
C MET A 1 -37.92 -24.36 13.22
N ASP A 2 -38.96 -25.16 13.13
CA ASP A 2 -39.53 -25.58 11.82
C ASP A 2 -40.04 -24.43 10.92
N LYS A 3 -40.71 -23.42 11.47
CA LYS A 3 -41.30 -22.33 10.66
C LYS A 3 -40.24 -21.40 10.00
N VAL A 4 -39.13 -21.16 10.66
CA VAL A 4 -38.06 -20.31 10.12
C VAL A 4 -37.29 -21.09 9.03
N MET A 5 -36.96 -22.35 9.29
CA MET A 5 -36.29 -23.22 8.34
C MET A 5 -37.13 -23.49 7.08
N GLU A 6 -38.40 -23.80 7.28
CA GLU A 6 -39.33 -24.05 6.14
C GLU A 6 -39.48 -22.84 5.22
N LYS A 7 -39.42 -21.64 5.79
CA LYS A 7 -39.61 -20.37 5.06
C LYS A 7 -38.30 -19.64 4.79
N TRP A 8 -37.15 -20.26 5.04
CA TRP A 8 -35.84 -19.57 4.91
C TRP A 8 -35.62 -18.98 3.52
N ASN A 9 -35.90 -19.72 2.47
CA ASN A 9 -35.76 -19.24 1.10
C ASN A 9 -36.72 -18.07 0.78
N GLU A 10 -37.91 -18.05 1.37
CA GLU A 10 -38.88 -16.95 1.22
C GLU A 10 -38.35 -15.69 1.92
N ILE A 11 -37.77 -15.84 3.10
CA ILE A 11 -37.15 -14.76 3.85
C ILE A 11 -35.95 -14.15 3.07
N LEU A 12 -35.06 -14.99 2.55
CA LEU A 12 -33.93 -14.52 1.77
C LEU A 12 -34.37 -13.80 0.49
N GLN A 13 -35.39 -14.31 -0.18
CA GLN A 13 -35.93 -13.68 -1.40
C GLN A 13 -36.59 -12.32 -1.09
N MET A 14 -37.30 -12.20 0.04
CA MET A 14 -37.87 -10.93 0.50
C MET A 14 -36.78 -9.89 0.74
N VAL A 15 -35.68 -10.26 1.41
CA VAL A 15 -34.52 -9.36 1.60
C VAL A 15 -33.95 -8.89 0.26
N LYS A 16 -33.90 -9.77 -0.75
CA LYS A 16 -33.43 -9.41 -2.11
C LYS A 16 -34.30 -8.35 -2.75
N GLU A 17 -35.61 -8.55 -2.70
CA GLU A 17 -36.62 -7.70 -3.39
C GLU A 17 -36.77 -6.34 -2.71
N GLU A 18 -36.91 -6.31 -1.37
CA GLU A 18 -37.12 -5.07 -0.63
C GLU A 18 -35.91 -4.15 -0.59
N HIS A 19 -34.73 -4.74 -0.58
CA HIS A 19 -33.48 -3.96 -0.55
C HIS A 19 -32.81 -3.80 -1.92
N GLY A 20 -33.49 -4.23 -3.01
CA GLY A 20 -33.02 -4.06 -4.38
C GLY A 20 -31.63 -4.68 -4.63
N LEU A 21 -31.36 -5.84 -4.01
CA LEU A 21 -30.06 -6.50 -4.15
C LEU A 21 -29.88 -7.05 -5.56
N THR A 22 -28.71 -6.79 -6.15
CA THR A 22 -28.33 -7.44 -7.41
C THR A 22 -28.24 -8.96 -7.23
N ASP A 23 -28.38 -9.72 -8.30
CA ASP A 23 -28.24 -11.18 -8.27
C ASP A 23 -26.87 -11.60 -7.70
N VAL A 24 -25.84 -10.85 -8.01
CA VAL A 24 -24.47 -11.06 -7.50
C VAL A 24 -24.44 -10.86 -5.98
N SER A 25 -24.88 -9.70 -5.48
CA SER A 25 -24.89 -9.44 -4.03
C SER A 25 -25.75 -10.45 -3.26
N PHE A 26 -26.88 -10.86 -3.83
CA PHE A 26 -27.73 -11.85 -3.22
C PHE A 26 -27.07 -13.23 -3.13
N ASN A 27 -26.49 -13.70 -4.23
CA ASN A 27 -25.84 -15.02 -4.27
C ASN A 27 -24.58 -15.06 -3.39
N THR A 28 -23.92 -13.91 -3.24
CA THR A 28 -22.67 -13.78 -2.46
C THR A 28 -22.93 -13.72 -0.96
N TRP A 29 -23.86 -12.87 -0.51
CA TRP A 29 -23.94 -12.50 0.91
C TRP A 29 -25.15 -13.09 1.63
N ILE A 30 -26.24 -13.32 0.93
CA ILE A 30 -27.53 -13.69 1.53
C ILE A 30 -27.84 -15.18 1.32
N LYS A 31 -27.71 -15.66 0.10
CA LYS A 31 -28.02 -17.04 -0.26
C LYS A 31 -27.21 -18.11 0.50
N PRO A 32 -25.91 -17.88 0.82
CA PRO A 32 -25.12 -18.86 1.55
C PRO A 32 -25.42 -18.93 3.06
N LEU A 33 -26.26 -18.03 3.60
CA LEU A 33 -26.61 -17.99 5.01
C LEU A 33 -27.56 -19.14 5.35
N GLU A 34 -27.27 -19.87 6.43
CA GLU A 34 -28.06 -21.00 6.87
C GLU A 34 -28.52 -20.80 8.34
N VAL A 35 -29.73 -21.22 8.64
CA VAL A 35 -30.23 -21.24 10.02
C VAL A 35 -29.56 -22.39 10.76
N PHE A 36 -28.76 -22.07 11.77
CA PHE A 36 -28.07 -23.07 12.57
C PHE A 36 -28.91 -23.56 13.76
N ALA A 37 -29.39 -22.64 14.58
CA ALA A 37 -30.18 -22.98 15.78
C ALA A 37 -31.03 -21.80 16.23
N ILE A 38 -32.03 -22.09 17.07
CA ILE A 38 -32.80 -21.08 17.82
C ILE A 38 -32.69 -21.43 19.30
N ASP A 39 -32.25 -20.48 20.11
CA ASP A 39 -32.22 -20.61 21.57
C ASP A 39 -32.97 -19.43 22.18
N GLY A 40 -34.12 -19.75 22.77
CA GLY A 40 -35.05 -18.75 23.29
C GLY A 40 -35.54 -17.79 22.18
N ASN A 41 -35.11 -16.53 22.21
CA ASN A 41 -35.45 -15.48 21.25
C ASN A 41 -34.30 -15.14 20.30
N THR A 42 -33.19 -15.89 20.35
CA THR A 42 -32.02 -15.66 19.50
C THR A 42 -31.94 -16.69 18.39
N LEU A 43 -31.88 -16.20 17.14
CA LEU A 43 -31.68 -16.99 15.93
C LEU A 43 -30.20 -16.97 15.56
N TYR A 44 -29.57 -18.13 15.56
CA TYR A 44 -28.20 -18.30 15.12
C TYR A 44 -28.15 -18.62 13.64
N ILE A 45 -27.50 -17.73 12.87
CA ILE A 45 -27.33 -17.87 11.43
C ILE A 45 -25.86 -18.20 11.18
N LEU A 46 -25.63 -19.33 10.51
CA LEU A 46 -24.32 -19.77 10.11
C LEU A 46 -23.84 -18.97 8.91
N VAL A 47 -22.66 -18.39 9.02
CA VAL A 47 -21.91 -17.78 7.93
C VAL A 47 -20.86 -18.80 7.49
N PRO A 48 -20.83 -19.26 6.23
CA PRO A 48 -20.03 -20.42 5.81
C PRO A 48 -18.54 -20.28 6.00
N SER A 49 -17.99 -19.06 6.00
CA SER A 49 -16.57 -18.82 6.23
C SER A 49 -16.31 -17.48 6.92
N GLU A 50 -15.21 -17.41 7.66
CA GLU A 50 -14.70 -16.17 8.28
C GLU A 50 -14.40 -15.07 7.26
N GLN A 51 -14.05 -15.48 6.05
CA GLN A 51 -13.73 -14.62 4.90
C GLN A 51 -14.94 -13.89 4.33
N MET A 52 -16.16 -14.36 4.58
CA MET A 52 -17.40 -13.64 4.19
C MET A 52 -17.65 -12.35 4.99
N GLY A 53 -16.68 -11.89 5.78
CA GLY A 53 -16.78 -10.62 6.50
C GLY A 53 -17.98 -10.60 7.46
N LEU A 54 -17.93 -11.37 8.54
CA LEU A 54 -18.98 -11.46 9.57
C LEU A 54 -19.43 -10.07 10.03
N SER A 55 -18.48 -9.13 10.16
CA SER A 55 -18.77 -7.74 10.52
C SER A 55 -19.54 -7.00 9.43
N TYR A 56 -19.26 -7.27 8.16
CA TYR A 56 -19.99 -6.69 7.02
C TYR A 56 -21.41 -7.21 6.94
N ILE A 57 -21.62 -8.54 7.04
CA ILE A 57 -22.93 -9.16 7.06
C ILE A 57 -23.75 -8.61 8.25
N ASN A 58 -23.15 -8.57 9.43
CA ASN A 58 -23.81 -8.05 10.63
C ASN A 58 -24.19 -6.57 10.46
N LYS A 59 -23.30 -5.73 9.94
CA LYS A 59 -23.56 -4.29 9.76
C LYS A 59 -24.60 -3.99 8.68
N LYS A 60 -24.58 -4.73 7.58
CA LYS A 60 -25.39 -4.44 6.38
C LYS A 60 -26.70 -5.21 6.34
N TYR A 61 -26.71 -6.48 6.77
CA TYR A 61 -27.84 -7.38 6.59
C TYR A 61 -28.55 -7.81 7.88
N TYR A 62 -28.05 -7.42 9.06
CA TYR A 62 -28.71 -7.70 10.33
C TYR A 62 -30.14 -7.16 10.39
N LEU A 63 -30.32 -5.86 10.11
CA LEU A 63 -31.63 -5.21 10.15
C LEU A 63 -32.56 -5.74 9.03
N PRO A 64 -32.15 -5.82 7.76
CA PRO A 64 -32.90 -6.43 6.69
C PRO A 64 -33.42 -7.84 7.00
N LEU A 65 -32.55 -8.71 7.48
CA LEU A 65 -32.91 -10.08 7.84
C LEU A 65 -33.85 -10.11 9.06
N LYS A 66 -33.62 -9.27 10.06
CA LYS A 66 -34.49 -9.20 11.27
C LYS A 66 -35.91 -8.80 10.89
N VAL A 67 -36.08 -7.82 10.01
CA VAL A 67 -37.40 -7.38 9.54
C VAL A 67 -38.06 -8.48 8.72
N ALA A 68 -37.39 -9.04 7.71
CA ALA A 68 -37.96 -10.08 6.87
C ALA A 68 -38.33 -11.35 7.66
N ILE A 69 -37.53 -11.74 8.65
CA ILE A 69 -37.86 -12.86 9.55
C ILE A 69 -39.14 -12.56 10.34
N GLY A 70 -39.26 -11.35 10.91
CA GLY A 70 -40.42 -10.92 11.67
C GLY A 70 -41.69 -10.90 10.82
N GLU A 71 -41.62 -10.42 9.57
CA GLU A 71 -42.75 -10.35 8.67
C GLU A 71 -43.22 -11.74 8.18
N VAL A 72 -42.30 -12.61 7.81
CA VAL A 72 -42.64 -13.94 7.27
C VAL A 72 -43.06 -14.92 8.38
N THR A 73 -42.48 -14.83 9.56
CA THR A 73 -42.75 -15.80 10.65
C THR A 73 -43.74 -15.31 11.69
N GLY A 74 -43.92 -13.99 11.79
CA GLY A 74 -44.71 -13.34 12.83
C GLY A 74 -44.06 -13.32 14.21
N ILE A 75 -42.76 -13.64 14.29
CA ILE A 75 -41.97 -13.70 15.53
C ILE A 75 -40.72 -12.84 15.38
N GLU A 76 -40.50 -11.96 16.33
CA GLU A 76 -39.26 -11.17 16.35
C GLU A 76 -38.15 -11.98 17.02
N TYR A 77 -37.11 -12.27 16.26
CA TYR A 77 -35.87 -12.88 16.77
C TYR A 77 -34.76 -11.84 16.82
N ASP A 78 -33.88 -12.00 17.78
CA ASP A 78 -32.57 -11.38 17.74
C ASP A 78 -31.62 -12.27 16.93
N ILE A 79 -30.79 -11.69 16.08
CA ILE A 79 -29.96 -12.47 15.15
C ILE A 79 -28.52 -12.46 15.64
N GLN A 80 -27.91 -13.63 15.70
CA GLN A 80 -26.49 -13.78 15.93
C GLN A 80 -25.85 -14.56 14.79
N PHE A 81 -24.96 -13.91 14.04
CA PHE A 81 -24.17 -14.58 13.01
C PHE A 81 -23.02 -15.32 13.67
N ILE A 82 -22.82 -16.58 13.31
CA ILE A 82 -21.78 -17.45 13.86
C ILE A 82 -20.98 -18.11 12.76
N LEU A 83 -19.71 -18.38 13.04
CA LEU A 83 -18.82 -19.13 12.16
C LEU A 83 -18.88 -20.63 12.48
N PRO A 84 -18.47 -21.51 11.53
CA PRO A 84 -18.46 -22.96 11.74
C PRO A 84 -17.69 -23.40 13.02
N ASP A 85 -16.58 -22.75 13.33
CA ASP A 85 -15.80 -23.03 14.54
C ASP A 85 -16.53 -22.63 15.83
N GLN A 86 -17.30 -21.57 15.80
CA GLN A 86 -18.15 -21.14 16.91
C GLN A 86 -19.36 -22.06 17.07
N ALA A 87 -19.94 -22.53 15.96
CA ALA A 87 -21.03 -23.48 15.96
C ALA A 87 -20.69 -24.82 16.66
N GLN A 88 -19.45 -25.31 16.50
CA GLN A 88 -18.96 -26.53 17.16
C GLN A 88 -18.84 -26.39 18.67
N ASN A 89 -18.65 -25.17 19.17
CA ASN A 89 -18.50 -24.87 20.60
C ASN A 89 -19.83 -24.60 21.33
N LEU A 90 -20.91 -24.34 20.57
CA LEU A 90 -22.25 -24.10 21.10
C LEU A 90 -22.94 -25.44 21.41
N LYS A 91 -22.90 -25.87 22.67
CA LYS A 91 -23.63 -27.06 23.15
C LYS A 91 -25.13 -26.77 23.30
N PHE A 92 -25.87 -26.87 22.19
CA PHE A 92 -27.34 -26.95 22.27
C PHE A 92 -27.74 -28.40 22.55
N LYS A 93 -28.60 -28.60 23.55
CA LYS A 93 -29.23 -29.89 23.79
C LYS A 93 -30.26 -30.13 22.68
N ASN A 94 -29.91 -30.90 21.68
CA ASN A 94 -30.76 -31.93 21.07
C ASN A 94 -30.20 -32.56 19.80
N ASN A 95 -30.38 -33.83 19.73
CA ASN A 95 -30.02 -34.93 18.90
C ASN A 95 -30.21 -34.79 17.37
N ASP A 96 -29.40 -35.64 16.71
CA ASP A 96 -29.48 -36.10 15.32
C ASP A 96 -29.00 -35.17 14.23
N THR A 97 -27.69 -35.25 14.00
CA THR A 97 -27.11 -34.80 12.73
C THR A 97 -26.27 -35.96 12.11
N PRO A 98 -26.44 -36.27 10.83
CA PRO A 98 -25.52 -37.14 10.15
C PRO A 98 -24.15 -36.48 10.08
N GLN A 99 -23.12 -37.19 10.51
CA GLN A 99 -21.74 -36.76 10.37
C GLN A 99 -21.40 -36.62 8.86
N LEU A 100 -21.33 -35.37 8.42
CA LEU A 100 -20.58 -35.04 7.22
C LEU A 100 -19.09 -34.97 7.65
N GLU A 101 -18.31 -35.87 7.11
CA GLU A 101 -16.85 -35.83 7.22
C GLU A 101 -16.36 -34.44 6.76
N PRO A 102 -15.42 -33.83 7.47
CA PRO A 102 -14.86 -32.57 7.03
C PRO A 102 -14.09 -32.80 5.73
N GLN A 103 -14.68 -32.40 4.62
CA GLN A 103 -13.91 -32.22 3.41
C GLN A 103 -12.94 -31.08 3.67
N THR A 104 -11.68 -31.44 3.88
CA THR A 104 -10.58 -30.49 3.82
C THR A 104 -10.68 -29.73 2.51
N PRO A 105 -10.79 -28.38 2.54
CA PRO A 105 -10.72 -27.64 1.29
C PRO A 105 -9.35 -27.96 0.66
N VAL A 106 -9.39 -28.51 -0.54
CA VAL A 106 -8.20 -28.65 -1.38
C VAL A 106 -7.70 -27.21 -1.56
N LYS A 107 -6.59 -26.88 -0.89
CA LYS A 107 -5.88 -25.64 -1.14
C LYS A 107 -5.46 -25.68 -2.61
N GLY A 108 -6.22 -25.03 -3.46
CA GLY A 108 -5.75 -24.64 -4.77
C GLY A 108 -4.43 -23.90 -4.57
N ASP A 109 -3.51 -24.05 -5.50
CA ASP A 109 -2.21 -23.37 -5.52
C ASP A 109 -2.48 -21.85 -5.60
N HIS A 110 -2.78 -21.27 -4.43
CA HIS A 110 -3.25 -19.91 -4.34
C HIS A 110 -2.04 -18.98 -4.52
N SER A 111 -2.05 -18.35 -5.67
CA SER A 111 -1.37 -17.09 -5.98
C SER A 111 -0.75 -16.44 -4.75
N ASN A 112 0.47 -15.96 -4.86
CA ASN A 112 1.27 -15.22 -3.86
C ASN A 112 0.55 -13.97 -3.30
N LEU A 113 -0.74 -14.09 -2.93
CA LEU A 113 -1.54 -13.00 -2.37
C LEU A 113 -1.20 -12.80 -0.90
N ASN A 114 -1.01 -11.54 -0.50
CA ASN A 114 -0.83 -11.18 0.89
C ASN A 114 -2.16 -11.31 1.64
N PRO A 115 -2.29 -12.17 2.66
CA PRO A 115 -3.55 -12.41 3.38
C PRO A 115 -4.09 -11.17 4.09
N ASN A 116 -3.23 -10.19 4.40
CA ASN A 116 -3.62 -8.96 5.08
C ASN A 116 -4.20 -7.89 4.14
N TYR A 117 -4.13 -8.10 2.82
CA TYR A 117 -4.58 -7.13 1.83
C TYR A 117 -5.96 -7.51 1.29
N THR A 118 -6.99 -7.16 2.05
CA THR A 118 -8.39 -7.38 1.72
C THR A 118 -9.15 -6.06 1.61
N PHE A 119 -10.35 -6.07 1.03
CA PHE A 119 -11.21 -4.89 1.02
C PHE A 119 -11.59 -4.43 2.44
N ASP A 120 -11.71 -5.35 3.39
CA ASP A 120 -12.06 -5.03 4.80
C ASP A 120 -10.92 -4.28 5.53
N THR A 121 -9.68 -4.56 5.17
CA THR A 121 -8.52 -3.88 5.75
C THR A 121 -8.16 -2.58 5.03
N PHE A 122 -8.72 -2.36 3.84
CA PHE A 122 -8.49 -1.16 3.06
C PHE A 122 -9.31 0.02 3.56
N VAL A 123 -8.67 1.13 3.91
CA VAL A 123 -9.35 2.35 4.37
C VAL A 123 -9.74 3.22 3.17
N VAL A 124 -11.04 3.45 3.03
CA VAL A 124 -11.59 4.25 1.93
C VAL A 124 -11.67 5.71 2.34
N GLY A 125 -11.02 6.57 1.57
CA GLY A 125 -11.07 8.03 1.67
C GLY A 125 -11.47 8.70 0.35
N ASN A 126 -11.49 10.02 0.32
CA ASN A 126 -11.82 10.76 -0.90
C ASN A 126 -10.81 10.52 -2.02
N ASN A 127 -9.54 10.32 -1.66
CA ASN A 127 -8.41 10.13 -2.55
C ASN A 127 -8.38 8.77 -3.29
N ASN A 128 -9.13 7.77 -2.82
CA ASN A 128 -9.10 6.41 -3.36
C ASN A 128 -10.49 5.79 -3.57
N ARG A 129 -11.57 6.54 -3.29
CA ARG A 129 -12.95 6.03 -3.38
C ARG A 129 -13.29 5.48 -4.78
N PHE A 130 -12.87 6.19 -5.83
CA PHE A 130 -13.13 5.75 -7.19
C PHE A 130 -12.38 4.45 -7.50
N ALA A 131 -11.09 4.38 -7.17
CA ALA A 131 -10.27 3.18 -7.37
C ALA A 131 -10.81 1.98 -6.58
N HIS A 132 -11.24 2.19 -5.33
CA HIS A 132 -11.89 1.16 -4.52
C HIS A 132 -13.19 0.66 -5.15
N SER A 133 -14.09 1.56 -5.58
CA SER A 133 -15.37 1.17 -6.20
C SER A 133 -15.16 0.44 -7.53
N ALA A 134 -14.20 0.89 -8.35
CA ALA A 134 -13.83 0.22 -9.59
C ALA A 134 -13.26 -1.19 -9.33
N SER A 135 -12.41 -1.32 -8.30
CA SER A 135 -11.83 -2.59 -7.89
C SER A 135 -12.90 -3.58 -7.42
N LEU A 136 -13.87 -3.10 -6.64
CA LEU A 136 -14.97 -3.94 -6.17
C LEU A 136 -15.87 -4.41 -7.34
N ALA A 137 -16.19 -3.52 -8.28
CA ALA A 137 -16.98 -3.88 -9.47
C ALA A 137 -16.27 -4.93 -10.34
N VAL A 138 -14.94 -4.84 -10.50
CA VAL A 138 -14.15 -5.85 -11.22
C VAL A 138 -14.09 -7.16 -10.44
N ALA A 139 -13.98 -7.11 -9.12
CA ALA A 139 -13.98 -8.29 -8.27
C ALA A 139 -15.33 -9.04 -8.32
N GLU A 140 -16.44 -8.31 -8.37
CA GLU A 140 -17.80 -8.86 -8.48
C GLU A 140 -18.10 -9.48 -9.87
N SER A 141 -17.54 -8.93 -10.95
CA SER A 141 -17.79 -9.39 -12.33
C SER A 141 -16.52 -9.36 -13.18
N PRO A 142 -15.58 -10.29 -12.94
CA PRO A 142 -14.31 -10.33 -13.67
C PRO A 142 -14.51 -10.59 -15.17
N GLY A 143 -13.85 -9.79 -15.99
CA GLY A 143 -13.92 -9.85 -17.45
C GLY A 143 -15.10 -9.09 -18.09
N GLU A 144 -16.12 -8.74 -17.31
CA GLU A 144 -17.33 -8.11 -17.80
C GLU A 144 -17.45 -6.62 -17.49
N ALA A 145 -17.07 -6.20 -16.25
CA ALA A 145 -17.27 -4.82 -15.83
C ALA A 145 -16.27 -3.86 -16.50
N TYR A 146 -15.00 -3.98 -16.19
CA TYR A 146 -13.92 -3.11 -16.71
C TYR A 146 -12.68 -3.94 -17.00
N ASN A 147 -12.26 -4.02 -18.26
CA ASN A 147 -11.11 -4.83 -18.67
C ASN A 147 -10.27 -4.16 -19.77
N PRO A 148 -9.00 -3.80 -19.51
CA PRO A 148 -8.31 -3.95 -18.23
C PRO A 148 -8.77 -2.95 -17.16
N LEU A 149 -8.51 -3.27 -15.89
CA LEU A 149 -8.51 -2.29 -14.80
C LEU A 149 -7.06 -1.81 -14.60
N TYR A 150 -6.85 -0.52 -14.72
CA TYR A 150 -5.53 0.10 -14.56
C TYR A 150 -5.54 1.05 -13.35
N ILE A 151 -4.89 0.65 -12.26
CA ILE A 151 -4.81 1.42 -11.01
C ILE A 151 -3.47 2.15 -10.98
N TYR A 152 -3.49 3.47 -10.86
CA TYR A 152 -2.24 4.23 -10.81
C TYR A 152 -2.24 5.27 -9.69
N GLY A 153 -1.02 5.72 -9.34
CA GLY A 153 -0.80 6.72 -8.29
C GLY A 153 0.57 6.57 -7.69
N GLY A 154 1.01 7.53 -6.91
CA GLY A 154 2.33 7.54 -6.29
C GLY A 154 2.71 6.26 -5.55
N PRO A 155 3.99 6.06 -5.22
CA PRO A 155 4.43 4.89 -4.46
C PRO A 155 3.81 4.89 -3.05
N GLY A 156 3.47 3.68 -2.55
CA GLY A 156 2.97 3.52 -1.18
C GLY A 156 1.57 4.06 -0.91
N LEU A 157 0.70 4.23 -1.93
CA LEU A 157 -0.67 4.72 -1.78
C LEU A 157 -1.74 3.61 -1.71
N GLY A 158 -1.35 2.32 -1.72
CA GLY A 158 -2.28 1.20 -1.57
C GLY A 158 -2.71 0.51 -2.87
N LYS A 159 -2.05 0.74 -4.02
CA LYS A 159 -2.32 0.08 -5.30
C LYS A 159 -2.26 -1.44 -5.19
N THR A 160 -1.15 -1.97 -4.69
CA THR A 160 -0.94 -3.41 -4.45
C THR A 160 -1.98 -3.97 -3.49
N HIS A 161 -2.37 -3.23 -2.45
CA HIS A 161 -3.42 -3.63 -1.52
C HIS A 161 -4.75 -3.85 -2.24
N LEU A 162 -5.22 -2.90 -3.05
CA LEU A 162 -6.44 -3.06 -3.84
C LEU A 162 -6.35 -4.22 -4.83
N MET A 163 -5.21 -4.39 -5.49
CA MET A 163 -4.99 -5.51 -6.41
C MET A 163 -5.15 -6.86 -5.71
N HIS A 164 -4.51 -7.04 -4.55
CA HIS A 164 -4.65 -8.27 -3.75
C HIS A 164 -6.07 -8.46 -3.22
N SER A 165 -6.76 -7.36 -2.82
CA SER A 165 -8.15 -7.40 -2.38
C SER A 165 -9.08 -7.94 -3.47
N ILE A 166 -8.88 -7.55 -4.72
CA ILE A 166 -9.63 -8.09 -5.86
C ILE A 166 -9.37 -9.60 -5.98
N GLY A 167 -8.10 -10.02 -5.91
CA GLY A 167 -7.73 -11.43 -6.02
C GLY A 167 -8.36 -12.30 -4.94
N HIS A 168 -8.29 -11.86 -3.67
CA HIS A 168 -8.94 -12.55 -2.56
C HIS A 168 -10.44 -12.64 -2.76
N PHE A 169 -11.08 -11.55 -3.09
CA PHE A 169 -12.54 -11.52 -3.30
C PHE A 169 -12.98 -12.50 -4.40
N ILE A 170 -12.27 -12.54 -5.54
CA ILE A 170 -12.60 -13.45 -6.65
C ILE A 170 -12.43 -14.91 -6.23
N ILE A 171 -11.35 -15.25 -5.54
CA ILE A 171 -11.08 -16.63 -5.08
C ILE A 171 -12.11 -17.06 -4.04
N ASP A 172 -12.49 -16.16 -3.12
CA ASP A 172 -13.49 -16.43 -2.09
C ASP A 172 -14.87 -16.68 -2.71
N GLN A 173 -15.20 -15.99 -3.80
CA GLN A 173 -16.45 -16.19 -4.55
C GLN A 173 -16.46 -17.47 -5.37
N ASN A 174 -15.34 -17.79 -6.01
CA ASN A 174 -15.19 -18.97 -6.85
C ASN A 174 -13.77 -19.54 -6.71
N PRO A 175 -13.59 -20.54 -5.83
CA PRO A 175 -12.29 -21.16 -5.58
C PRO A 175 -11.65 -21.84 -6.79
N ASP A 176 -12.42 -22.14 -7.83
CA ASP A 176 -11.91 -22.75 -9.07
C ASP A 176 -11.33 -21.71 -10.04
N THR A 177 -11.49 -20.42 -9.78
CA THR A 177 -10.95 -19.34 -10.62
C THR A 177 -9.44 -19.27 -10.51
N LYS A 178 -8.77 -19.34 -11.64
CA LYS A 178 -7.31 -19.25 -11.73
C LYS A 178 -6.87 -17.78 -11.68
N VAL A 179 -6.53 -17.31 -10.51
CA VAL A 179 -5.99 -15.97 -10.28
C VAL A 179 -4.47 -16.05 -10.22
N LEU A 180 -3.77 -15.26 -11.03
CA LEU A 180 -2.32 -15.17 -11.03
C LEU A 180 -1.90 -13.72 -10.72
N TYR A 181 -1.24 -13.54 -9.58
CA TYR A 181 -0.55 -12.30 -9.23
C TYR A 181 0.95 -12.45 -9.53
N VAL A 182 1.54 -11.43 -10.12
CA VAL A 182 2.96 -11.36 -10.44
C VAL A 182 3.42 -9.91 -10.48
N THR A 183 4.65 -9.65 -10.07
CA THR A 183 5.28 -8.36 -10.33
C THR A 183 5.78 -8.29 -11.78
N SER A 184 5.83 -7.10 -12.36
CA SER A 184 6.37 -6.95 -13.72
C SER A 184 7.85 -7.32 -13.82
N GLU A 185 8.57 -7.28 -12.71
CA GLU A 185 9.95 -7.76 -12.61
C GLU A 185 10.02 -9.28 -12.74
N GLU A 186 9.18 -10.02 -11.99
CA GLU A 186 9.08 -11.47 -12.10
C GLU A 186 8.68 -11.91 -13.52
N PHE A 187 7.64 -11.27 -14.08
CA PHE A 187 7.23 -11.50 -15.46
C PHE A 187 8.40 -11.30 -16.43
N THR A 188 9.16 -10.21 -16.29
CA THR A 188 10.34 -9.92 -17.13
C THR A 188 11.42 -10.99 -16.99
N ASN A 189 11.73 -11.39 -15.75
CA ASN A 189 12.76 -12.38 -15.49
C ASN A 189 12.39 -13.73 -16.11
N GLU A 190 11.14 -14.15 -16.00
CA GLU A 190 10.64 -15.38 -16.61
C GLU A 190 10.67 -15.34 -18.15
N VAL A 191 10.36 -14.19 -18.77
CA VAL A 191 10.51 -13.99 -20.23
C VAL A 191 11.97 -14.15 -20.64
N ILE A 192 12.89 -13.47 -19.96
CA ILE A 192 14.33 -13.52 -20.24
C ILE A 192 14.86 -14.96 -20.10
N GLU A 193 14.48 -15.63 -19.05
CA GLU A 193 14.91 -17.02 -18.79
C GLU A 193 14.37 -17.98 -19.86
N SER A 194 13.11 -17.82 -20.24
CA SER A 194 12.48 -18.61 -21.30
C SER A 194 13.14 -18.43 -22.66
N ILE A 195 13.60 -17.21 -22.96
CA ILE A 195 14.36 -16.90 -24.20
C ILE A 195 15.78 -17.48 -24.12
N ARG A 196 16.48 -17.30 -22.99
CA ARG A 196 17.87 -17.77 -22.81
C ARG A 196 18.01 -19.28 -22.87
N ASN A 197 17.03 -19.99 -22.34
CA ASN A 197 17.02 -21.47 -22.38
C ASN A 197 16.90 -22.03 -23.79
N GLY A 198 16.55 -21.22 -24.80
CA GLY A 198 16.54 -21.59 -26.22
C GLY A 198 15.65 -22.79 -26.57
N ASN A 199 14.90 -23.31 -25.61
CA ASN A 199 14.07 -24.48 -25.75
C ASN A 199 12.60 -24.06 -25.95
N SER A 200 11.99 -24.49 -27.06
CA SER A 200 10.57 -24.25 -27.34
C SER A 200 9.65 -24.65 -26.15
N SER A 201 10.05 -25.67 -25.38
CA SER A 201 9.33 -26.13 -24.19
C SER A 201 9.29 -25.06 -23.06
N ALA A 202 10.35 -24.28 -22.85
CA ALA A 202 10.38 -23.24 -21.80
C ALA A 202 9.40 -22.09 -22.14
N MET A 203 9.42 -21.63 -23.39
CA MET A 203 8.50 -20.59 -23.84
C MET A 203 7.04 -21.09 -23.86
N THR A 204 6.80 -22.36 -24.17
CA THR A 204 5.45 -22.93 -24.07
C THR A 204 4.96 -22.95 -22.64
N LYS A 205 5.77 -23.38 -21.67
CA LYS A 205 5.41 -23.37 -20.24
C LYS A 205 5.11 -21.95 -19.75
N PHE A 206 5.92 -20.95 -20.16
CA PHE A 206 5.67 -19.56 -19.85
C PHE A 206 4.29 -19.12 -20.37
N ARG A 207 4.00 -19.40 -21.66
CA ARG A 207 2.71 -19.05 -22.28
C ARG A 207 1.54 -19.76 -21.61
N ASP A 208 1.69 -21.02 -21.28
CA ASP A 208 0.67 -21.79 -20.56
C ASP A 208 0.41 -21.19 -19.17
N LYS A 209 1.46 -20.78 -18.44
CA LYS A 209 1.31 -20.14 -17.13
C LYS A 209 0.50 -18.83 -17.21
N TYR A 210 0.81 -17.95 -18.16
CA TYR A 210 0.24 -16.59 -18.22
C TYR A 210 -1.02 -16.48 -19.08
N ARG A 211 -1.26 -17.39 -20.04
CA ARG A 211 -2.37 -17.27 -21.00
C ARG A 211 -3.54 -18.19 -20.73
N THR A 212 -3.47 -19.02 -19.66
CA THR A 212 -4.56 -19.95 -19.27
C THR A 212 -5.24 -19.57 -17.97
N VAL A 213 -4.92 -18.41 -17.43
CA VAL A 213 -5.52 -17.88 -16.20
C VAL A 213 -6.85 -17.18 -16.48
N ASP A 214 -7.71 -17.10 -15.48
CA ASP A 214 -8.97 -16.39 -15.57
C ASP A 214 -8.79 -14.90 -15.19
N VAL A 215 -7.84 -14.62 -14.29
CA VAL A 215 -7.49 -13.28 -13.86
C VAL A 215 -5.97 -13.14 -13.83
N LEU A 216 -5.44 -12.19 -14.59
CA LEU A 216 -4.02 -11.82 -14.58
C LEU A 216 -3.84 -10.47 -13.89
N MET A 217 -3.05 -10.46 -12.82
CA MET A 217 -2.72 -9.27 -12.05
C MET A 217 -1.23 -9.00 -12.15
N ILE A 218 -0.84 -7.87 -12.74
CA ILE A 218 0.57 -7.45 -12.86
C ILE A 218 0.79 -6.15 -12.11
N ASP A 219 1.62 -6.24 -11.09
CA ASP A 219 1.99 -5.10 -10.25
C ASP A 219 3.17 -4.34 -10.83
N ASP A 220 3.13 -3.01 -10.68
CA ASP A 220 4.18 -2.09 -11.09
C ASP A 220 4.60 -2.23 -12.57
N ILE A 221 3.62 -2.20 -13.49
CA ILE A 221 3.82 -2.44 -14.93
C ILE A 221 4.85 -1.51 -15.59
N GLN A 222 5.18 -0.36 -14.98
CA GLN A 222 6.18 0.57 -15.49
C GLN A 222 7.58 -0.06 -15.64
N PHE A 223 7.90 -1.15 -14.95
CA PHE A 223 9.21 -1.79 -15.08
C PHE A 223 9.42 -2.64 -16.33
N ILE A 224 8.38 -2.81 -17.19
CA ILE A 224 8.57 -3.38 -18.54
C ILE A 224 9.07 -2.34 -19.55
N ILE A 225 9.05 -1.05 -19.19
CA ILE A 225 9.47 0.05 -20.09
C ILE A 225 10.92 -0.13 -20.48
N GLY A 226 11.22 0.04 -21.79
CA GLY A 226 12.57 -0.12 -22.35
C GLY A 226 13.03 -1.57 -22.53
N LYS A 227 12.17 -2.58 -22.30
CA LYS A 227 12.47 -4.00 -22.47
C LYS A 227 11.64 -4.57 -23.64
N GLU A 228 12.09 -4.37 -24.86
CA GLU A 228 11.34 -4.71 -26.08
C GLU A 228 10.79 -6.12 -26.09
N SER A 229 11.63 -7.14 -25.84
CA SER A 229 11.18 -8.55 -25.83
C SER A 229 10.11 -8.82 -24.75
N THR A 230 10.18 -8.16 -23.61
CA THR A 230 9.18 -8.28 -22.55
C THR A 230 7.88 -7.58 -22.96
N GLN A 231 7.97 -6.41 -23.58
CA GLN A 231 6.79 -5.69 -24.08
C GLN A 231 6.08 -6.49 -25.18
N GLU A 232 6.82 -7.14 -26.07
CA GLU A 232 6.25 -7.99 -27.13
C GLU A 232 5.50 -9.20 -26.54
N GLU A 233 6.10 -9.94 -25.62
CA GLU A 233 5.47 -11.13 -25.02
C GLU A 233 4.28 -10.72 -24.11
N PHE A 234 4.39 -9.58 -23.40
CA PHE A 234 3.27 -9.00 -22.67
C PHE A 234 2.10 -8.65 -23.60
N PHE A 235 2.38 -7.99 -24.73
CA PHE A 235 1.36 -7.64 -25.73
C PHE A 235 0.59 -8.88 -26.23
N HIS A 236 1.30 -9.96 -26.54
CA HIS A 236 0.66 -11.20 -26.96
C HIS A 236 -0.15 -11.86 -25.86
N THR A 237 0.34 -11.83 -24.63
CA THR A 237 -0.37 -12.36 -23.46
C THR A 237 -1.64 -11.56 -23.20
N PHE A 238 -1.54 -10.23 -23.20
CA PHE A 238 -2.68 -9.33 -23.06
C PHE A 238 -3.78 -9.61 -24.09
N ASN A 239 -3.41 -9.66 -25.38
CA ASN A 239 -4.37 -9.93 -26.45
C ASN A 239 -5.06 -11.28 -26.33
N THR A 240 -4.30 -12.31 -25.93
CA THR A 240 -4.86 -13.66 -25.74
C THR A 240 -5.93 -13.65 -24.67
N LEU A 241 -5.61 -13.08 -23.50
CA LEU A 241 -6.54 -13.01 -22.37
C LEU A 241 -7.75 -12.13 -22.70
N GLN A 242 -7.53 -10.95 -23.30
CA GLN A 242 -8.62 -10.06 -23.68
C GLN A 242 -9.60 -10.71 -24.67
N THR A 243 -9.10 -11.41 -25.68
CA THR A 243 -9.93 -12.13 -26.66
C THR A 243 -10.77 -13.24 -26.03
N GLN A 244 -10.25 -13.84 -24.97
CA GLN A 244 -10.94 -14.90 -24.21
C GLN A 244 -11.87 -14.35 -23.12
N GLY A 245 -12.01 -13.01 -22.98
CA GLY A 245 -12.81 -12.39 -21.93
C GLY A 245 -12.25 -12.55 -20.53
N LYS A 246 -10.93 -12.84 -20.39
CA LYS A 246 -10.26 -12.98 -19.11
C LYS A 246 -9.90 -11.62 -18.52
N GLN A 247 -10.01 -11.48 -17.20
CA GLN A 247 -9.73 -10.21 -16.52
C GLN A 247 -8.24 -9.90 -16.47
N ILE A 248 -7.90 -8.66 -16.76
CA ILE A 248 -6.53 -8.12 -16.62
C ILE A 248 -6.59 -6.94 -15.65
N ILE A 249 -5.69 -6.93 -14.65
CA ILE A 249 -5.54 -5.87 -13.67
C ILE A 249 -4.08 -5.44 -13.63
N LEU A 250 -3.84 -4.15 -13.76
CA LEU A 250 -2.50 -3.57 -13.83
C LEU A 250 -2.38 -2.47 -12.78
N THR A 251 -1.21 -2.38 -12.14
CA THR A 251 -0.87 -1.20 -11.33
C THR A 251 0.33 -0.46 -11.90
N SER A 252 0.44 0.82 -11.59
CA SER A 252 1.57 1.65 -11.97
C SER A 252 1.74 2.85 -11.04
N ASP A 253 2.93 3.44 -11.01
CA ASP A 253 3.19 4.69 -10.31
C ASP A 253 2.74 5.93 -11.10
N LYS A 254 2.42 5.79 -12.41
CA LYS A 254 2.00 6.87 -13.30
C LYS A 254 1.04 6.41 -14.40
N PRO A 255 0.26 7.33 -14.98
CA PRO A 255 -0.64 7.00 -16.08
C PRO A 255 0.14 6.63 -17.35
N PRO A 256 -0.46 5.85 -18.29
CA PRO A 256 0.20 5.41 -19.53
C PRO A 256 0.74 6.54 -20.40
N LYS A 257 0.09 7.71 -20.38
CA LYS A 257 0.50 8.90 -21.17
C LYS A 257 1.86 9.46 -20.74
N GLU A 258 2.26 9.24 -19.49
CA GLU A 258 3.55 9.69 -18.95
C GLU A 258 4.67 8.67 -19.14
N MET A 259 4.40 7.56 -19.82
CA MET A 259 5.38 6.51 -20.13
C MET A 259 5.97 6.74 -21.53
N GLU A 260 7.05 7.53 -21.61
CA GLU A 260 7.62 8.00 -22.88
C GLU A 260 8.05 6.88 -23.83
N THR A 261 8.62 5.79 -23.32
CA THR A 261 9.17 4.68 -24.13
C THR A 261 8.26 3.44 -24.15
N LEU A 262 7.00 3.58 -23.74
CA LEU A 262 6.02 2.51 -23.88
C LEU A 262 5.50 2.47 -25.32
N GLU A 263 5.49 1.28 -25.91
CA GLU A 263 4.95 1.10 -27.26
C GLU A 263 3.49 1.55 -27.35
N GLU A 264 3.15 2.31 -28.42
CA GLU A 264 1.81 2.89 -28.63
C GLU A 264 0.69 1.84 -28.63
N ARG A 265 0.96 0.66 -29.17
CA ARG A 265 0.01 -0.48 -29.18
C ARG A 265 -0.31 -1.00 -27.75
N ILE A 266 0.63 -0.91 -26.81
CA ILE A 266 0.40 -1.29 -25.40
C ILE A 266 -0.30 -0.16 -24.66
N ARG A 267 0.16 1.09 -24.88
CA ARG A 267 -0.45 2.28 -24.31
C ARG A 267 -1.96 2.35 -24.60
N SER A 268 -2.35 2.18 -25.86
CA SER A 268 -3.75 2.20 -26.27
C SER A 268 -4.59 1.11 -25.60
N ARG A 269 -3.99 -0.04 -25.27
CA ARG A 269 -4.69 -1.11 -24.54
C ARG A 269 -4.90 -0.79 -23.07
N PHE A 270 -3.93 -0.15 -22.42
CA PHE A 270 -4.08 0.31 -21.05
C PHE A 270 -5.18 1.35 -20.94
N GLU A 271 -5.27 2.26 -21.93
CA GLU A 271 -6.29 3.30 -21.99
C GLU A 271 -7.67 2.82 -22.44
N TRP A 272 -7.76 1.63 -23.04
CA TRP A 272 -9.04 1.06 -23.49
C TRP A 272 -9.97 0.72 -22.34
N GLY A 273 -9.42 0.25 -21.21
CA GLY A 273 -10.16 -0.15 -20.02
C GLY A 273 -10.52 1.02 -19.11
N LEU A 274 -10.66 0.73 -17.82
CA LEU A 274 -10.90 1.73 -16.80
C LEU A 274 -9.58 2.10 -16.13
N MET A 275 -9.27 3.39 -16.13
CA MET A 275 -8.15 3.95 -15.37
C MET A 275 -8.65 4.55 -14.06
N ALA A 276 -8.08 4.12 -12.96
CA ALA A 276 -8.45 4.57 -11.62
C ALA A 276 -7.21 5.10 -10.88
N ASP A 277 -7.24 6.36 -10.50
CA ASP A 277 -6.16 7.01 -9.77
C ASP A 277 -6.32 6.87 -8.26
N ILE A 278 -5.19 6.83 -7.57
CA ILE A 278 -5.11 6.92 -6.12
C ILE A 278 -4.22 8.11 -5.78
N GLY A 279 -4.85 9.11 -5.16
CA GLY A 279 -4.16 10.31 -4.66
C GLY A 279 -3.57 10.12 -3.26
N THR A 280 -2.89 11.16 -2.76
CA THR A 280 -2.41 11.19 -1.37
C THR A 280 -3.59 11.29 -0.39
N PRO A 281 -3.55 10.55 0.73
CA PRO A 281 -4.63 10.57 1.72
C PRO A 281 -4.68 11.93 2.46
N ASP A 282 -5.90 12.42 2.70
CA ASP A 282 -6.13 13.54 3.60
C ASP A 282 -5.85 13.15 5.06
N TYR A 283 -5.88 14.13 5.95
CA TYR A 283 -5.59 13.91 7.37
C TYR A 283 -6.51 12.86 8.00
N GLU A 284 -7.81 12.95 7.73
CA GLU A 284 -8.83 12.04 8.27
C GLU A 284 -8.58 10.61 7.81
N THR A 285 -8.24 10.44 6.54
CA THR A 285 -7.90 9.13 5.97
C THR A 285 -6.62 8.58 6.59
N ARG A 286 -5.58 9.41 6.80
CA ARG A 286 -4.35 8.99 7.49
C ARG A 286 -4.62 8.51 8.92
N MET A 287 -5.41 9.27 9.68
CA MET A 287 -5.83 8.87 11.03
C MET A 287 -6.58 7.53 11.03
N ALA A 288 -7.50 7.35 10.08
CA ALA A 288 -8.26 6.11 9.97
C ALA A 288 -7.36 4.91 9.61
N ILE A 289 -6.35 5.10 8.75
CA ILE A 289 -5.36 4.08 8.41
C ILE A 289 -4.54 3.68 9.65
N LEU A 290 -4.03 4.66 10.40
CA LEU A 290 -3.24 4.40 11.60
C LEU A 290 -4.04 3.67 12.67
N ARG A 291 -5.29 4.09 12.92
CA ARG A 291 -6.19 3.39 13.86
C ARG A 291 -6.48 1.96 13.42
N LYS A 292 -6.83 1.78 12.15
CA LYS A 292 -7.10 0.43 11.61
C LYS A 292 -5.89 -0.49 11.73
N LYS A 293 -4.69 0.05 11.46
CA LYS A 293 -3.44 -0.70 11.60
C LYS A 293 -3.14 -1.04 13.06
N ALA A 294 -3.29 -0.08 13.99
CA ALA A 294 -3.10 -0.32 15.42
C ALA A 294 -4.09 -1.38 15.96
N GLU A 295 -5.37 -1.32 15.54
CA GLU A 295 -6.39 -2.34 15.88
C GLU A 295 -5.99 -3.74 15.36
N THR A 296 -5.55 -3.82 14.09
CA THR A 296 -5.15 -5.08 13.45
C THR A 296 -3.95 -5.72 14.15
N ASP A 297 -3.00 -4.89 14.57
CA ASP A 297 -1.78 -5.34 15.27
C ASP A 297 -1.98 -5.49 16.79
N ASN A 298 -3.21 -5.26 17.30
CA ASN A 298 -3.54 -5.24 18.75
C ASN A 298 -2.60 -4.32 19.53
N PHE A 299 -2.27 -3.17 18.96
CA PHE A 299 -1.38 -2.18 19.55
C PHE A 299 -2.18 -1.08 20.26
N ASP A 300 -2.14 -1.09 21.59
CA ASP A 300 -2.74 -0.03 22.41
C ASP A 300 -1.82 1.20 22.42
N ILE A 301 -2.23 2.24 21.71
CA ILE A 301 -1.49 3.48 21.52
C ILE A 301 -2.43 4.69 21.60
N ASP A 302 -1.97 5.75 22.26
CA ASP A 302 -2.76 6.97 22.45
C ASP A 302 -3.06 7.68 21.13
N ASP A 303 -4.29 8.17 20.99
CA ASP A 303 -4.74 8.95 19.81
C ASP A 303 -3.88 10.19 19.55
N ASP A 304 -3.29 10.80 20.58
CA ASP A 304 -2.38 11.95 20.43
C ASP A 304 -1.10 11.58 19.66
N ILE A 305 -0.60 10.35 19.84
CA ILE A 305 0.58 9.85 19.11
C ILE A 305 0.20 9.55 17.67
N LEU A 306 -0.97 8.95 17.42
CA LEU A 306 -1.48 8.75 16.06
C LEU A 306 -1.68 10.08 15.34
N ASN A 307 -2.21 11.09 16.04
CA ASN A 307 -2.35 12.44 15.53
C ASN A 307 -0.97 13.06 15.20
N TYR A 308 0.02 12.89 16.05
CA TYR A 308 1.39 13.33 15.80
C TYR A 308 1.96 12.73 14.51
N ILE A 309 1.81 11.41 14.31
CA ILE A 309 2.24 10.72 13.09
C ILE A 309 1.48 11.24 11.87
N ALA A 310 0.14 11.27 11.93
CA ALA A 310 -0.71 11.69 10.83
C ALA A 310 -0.49 13.15 10.39
N SER A 311 -0.16 14.03 11.34
CA SER A 311 0.09 15.45 11.06
C SER A 311 1.43 15.71 10.41
N ASN A 312 2.45 14.89 10.73
CA ASN A 312 3.82 15.11 10.27
C ASN A 312 4.22 14.25 9.06
N ILE A 313 3.53 13.14 8.81
CA ILE A 313 3.80 12.28 7.65
C ILE A 313 2.61 12.39 6.69
N SER A 314 2.82 13.10 5.59
CA SER A 314 1.79 13.34 4.56
C SER A 314 2.12 12.71 3.20
N SER A 315 3.32 12.15 3.04
CA SER A 315 3.87 11.68 1.77
C SER A 315 3.18 10.42 1.22
N ASN A 316 3.13 9.36 2.02
CA ASN A 316 2.56 8.07 1.61
C ASN A 316 2.22 7.18 2.80
N ILE A 317 1.42 6.13 2.54
CA ILE A 317 0.92 5.21 3.56
C ILE A 317 2.05 4.30 4.11
N ARG A 318 3.05 3.94 3.28
CA ARG A 318 4.18 3.11 3.74
C ARG A 318 4.99 3.79 4.84
N GLU A 319 5.19 5.10 4.73
CA GLU A 319 5.89 5.86 5.78
C GLU A 319 5.03 5.99 7.04
N LEU A 320 3.71 6.17 6.90
CA LEU A 320 2.78 6.16 8.04
C LEU A 320 2.83 4.83 8.80
N GLU A 321 2.67 3.72 8.10
CA GLU A 321 2.74 2.37 8.67
C GLU A 321 4.14 2.06 9.21
N GLY A 322 5.19 2.51 8.53
CA GLY A 322 6.57 2.37 8.97
C GLY A 322 6.83 3.05 10.30
N ALA A 323 6.30 4.26 10.50
CA ALA A 323 6.40 4.99 11.76
C ALA A 323 5.66 4.24 12.89
N LEU A 324 4.43 3.78 12.65
CA LEU A 324 3.67 3.00 13.64
C LEU A 324 4.35 1.68 13.97
N ASN A 325 4.83 0.95 12.97
CA ASN A 325 5.56 -0.31 13.16
C ASN A 325 6.84 -0.13 13.98
N LYS A 326 7.55 1.01 13.81
CA LYS A 326 8.72 1.32 14.62
C LYS A 326 8.37 1.48 16.10
N LEU A 327 7.27 2.19 16.41
CA LEU A 327 6.79 2.34 17.78
C LEU A 327 6.31 1.01 18.37
N LEU A 328 5.61 0.20 17.59
CA LEU A 328 5.19 -1.14 17.99
C LEU A 328 6.40 -2.05 18.30
N ALA A 329 7.42 -2.02 17.45
CA ALA A 329 8.66 -2.75 17.69
C ALA A 329 9.37 -2.29 18.97
N PHE A 330 9.43 -0.98 19.22
CA PHE A 330 9.98 -0.42 20.46
C PHE A 330 9.18 -0.87 21.68
N HIS A 331 7.84 -0.78 21.64
CA HIS A 331 6.95 -1.25 22.69
C HIS A 331 7.21 -2.71 23.04
N ASN A 332 7.27 -3.57 22.02
CA ASN A 332 7.45 -5.02 22.21
C ASN A 332 8.85 -5.40 22.75
N LEU A 333 9.90 -4.68 22.34
CA LEU A 333 11.28 -4.95 22.76
C LEU A 333 11.60 -4.40 24.13
N GLU A 334 11.13 -3.20 24.47
CA GLU A 334 11.41 -2.53 25.72
C GLU A 334 10.34 -2.78 26.78
N HIS A 335 9.22 -3.45 26.43
CA HIS A 335 8.04 -3.68 27.28
C HIS A 335 7.53 -2.40 27.97
N THR A 336 7.60 -1.27 27.24
CA THR A 336 7.29 0.06 27.76
C THR A 336 6.10 0.65 27.01
N HIS A 337 5.15 1.27 27.72
CA HIS A 337 4.08 2.03 27.09
C HIS A 337 4.66 3.23 26.34
N ILE A 338 4.16 3.47 25.12
CA ILE A 338 4.65 4.57 24.29
C ILE A 338 4.05 5.88 24.81
N THR A 339 4.91 6.81 25.17
CA THR A 339 4.55 8.20 25.49
C THR A 339 4.91 9.12 24.35
N MET A 340 4.40 10.34 24.35
CA MET A 340 4.71 11.35 23.31
C MET A 340 6.23 11.61 23.22
N ASP A 341 6.92 11.72 24.35
CA ASP A 341 8.39 11.94 24.38
C ASP A 341 9.17 10.80 23.71
N ILE A 342 8.68 9.55 23.88
CA ILE A 342 9.26 8.37 23.24
C ILE A 342 8.96 8.42 21.74
N ALA A 343 7.72 8.74 21.35
CA ALA A 343 7.32 8.84 19.95
C ALA A 343 8.14 9.91 19.20
N GLU A 344 8.29 11.11 19.77
CA GLU A 344 9.09 12.18 19.19
C GLU A 344 10.56 11.78 19.02
N ARG A 345 11.14 11.15 20.04
CA ARG A 345 12.54 10.70 19.99
C ARG A 345 12.74 9.63 18.93
N GLU A 346 11.92 8.58 18.94
CA GLU A 346 12.08 7.44 18.05
C GLU A 346 11.73 7.78 16.60
N LEU A 347 10.76 8.67 16.38
CA LEU A 347 10.35 9.07 15.04
C LEU A 347 11.13 10.28 14.50
N SER A 348 12.03 10.87 15.26
CA SER A 348 12.80 12.07 14.85
C SER A 348 13.50 11.94 13.50
N ASN A 349 13.94 10.74 13.13
CA ASN A 349 14.60 10.48 11.84
C ASN A 349 13.61 10.26 10.67
N ILE A 350 12.34 9.99 10.96
CA ILE A 350 11.28 9.74 9.95
C ILE A 350 10.47 11.03 9.78
N ILE A 351 10.07 11.61 10.91
CA ILE A 351 9.37 12.88 10.97
C ILE A 351 10.46 13.95 11.02
N THR A 352 10.91 14.42 9.87
CA THR A 352 11.55 15.74 9.82
C THR A 352 10.46 16.75 10.15
N PRO A 353 10.48 17.40 11.33
CA PRO A 353 9.54 18.48 11.57
C PRO A 353 9.75 19.48 10.44
N ASP A 354 8.65 20.01 9.89
CA ASP A 354 8.59 21.09 8.90
C ASP A 354 9.09 22.45 9.49
N LYS A 355 10.00 22.35 10.45
CA LYS A 355 10.87 23.47 10.80
C LYS A 355 11.96 23.45 9.71
N PRO A 356 12.06 24.53 8.92
CA PRO A 356 13.20 24.68 8.03
C PRO A 356 14.43 24.41 8.90
N ARG A 357 15.19 23.38 8.53
CA ARG A 357 16.43 23.00 9.25
C ARG A 357 17.22 24.29 9.34
N GLU A 358 17.35 24.84 10.55
CA GLU A 358 18.04 26.11 10.72
C GLU A 358 19.45 25.89 10.18
N ILE A 359 19.73 26.48 9.02
CA ILE A 359 21.02 26.32 8.36
C ILE A 359 22.02 27.11 9.18
N THR A 360 22.68 26.42 10.08
CA THR A 360 23.74 26.99 10.92
C THR A 360 25.11 26.79 10.28
N ALA A 361 26.04 27.67 10.56
CA ALA A 361 27.45 27.52 10.11
C ALA A 361 28.05 26.19 10.58
N GLN A 362 27.65 25.69 11.74
CA GLN A 362 28.10 24.40 12.26
C GLN A 362 27.66 23.23 11.36
N LEU A 363 26.34 23.20 10.98
CA LEU A 363 25.79 22.20 10.07
C LEU A 363 26.53 22.22 8.71
N ILE A 364 26.80 23.42 8.18
CA ILE A 364 27.50 23.57 6.90
C ILE A 364 28.90 22.95 6.99
N ILE A 365 29.63 23.21 8.09
CA ILE A 365 31.00 22.66 8.31
C ILE A 365 30.95 21.13 8.39
N GLU A 366 29.95 20.55 9.06
CA GLU A 366 29.76 19.10 9.17
C GLU A 366 29.46 18.46 7.80
N VAL A 367 28.52 19.00 7.04
CA VAL A 367 28.15 18.48 5.70
C VAL A 367 29.31 18.61 4.71
N VAL A 368 30.05 19.71 4.74
CA VAL A 368 31.25 19.87 3.90
C VAL A 368 32.35 18.89 4.30
N SER A 369 32.57 18.69 5.60
CA SER A 369 33.54 17.72 6.13
C SER A 369 33.22 16.31 5.67
N GLU A 370 31.96 15.91 5.79
CA GLU A 370 31.46 14.60 5.31
C GLU A 370 31.64 14.44 3.80
N HIS A 371 31.27 15.46 3.02
CA HIS A 371 31.36 15.41 1.56
C HIS A 371 32.80 15.21 1.05
N PHE A 372 33.81 15.78 1.74
CA PHE A 372 35.22 15.65 1.39
C PHE A 372 35.96 14.53 2.17
N HIS A 373 35.21 13.74 2.97
CA HIS A 373 35.76 12.66 3.79
C HIS A 373 36.92 13.11 4.72
N ILE A 374 36.80 14.31 5.29
CA ILE A 374 37.71 14.88 6.26
C ILE A 374 37.01 15.09 7.60
N SER A 375 37.73 15.00 8.73
CA SER A 375 37.11 15.27 10.02
C SER A 375 36.93 16.79 10.25
N VAL A 376 35.94 17.14 11.08
CA VAL A 376 35.74 18.54 11.49
C VAL A 376 36.99 19.10 12.15
N ASP A 377 37.72 18.31 12.96
CA ASP A 377 38.98 18.71 13.59
C ASP A 377 40.06 19.06 12.57
N GLN A 378 40.12 18.32 11.47
CA GLN A 378 41.01 18.65 10.34
C GLN A 378 40.58 19.95 9.65
N MET A 379 39.28 20.17 9.51
CA MET A 379 38.74 21.38 8.91
C MET A 379 39.11 22.63 9.70
N ILE A 380 39.06 22.58 11.03
CA ILE A 380 39.43 23.67 11.93
C ILE A 380 40.93 23.78 12.19
N SER A 381 41.73 22.77 11.88
CA SER A 381 43.16 22.75 12.09
C SER A 381 43.91 23.88 11.35
N LYS A 382 45.14 24.23 11.77
CA LYS A 382 46.00 25.22 11.11
C LYS A 382 46.63 24.72 9.81
N THR A 383 46.38 23.48 9.40
CA THR A 383 46.95 22.84 8.21
C THR A 383 46.60 23.60 6.94
N ARG A 384 47.59 23.75 6.04
CA ARG A 384 47.45 24.49 4.77
C ARG A 384 47.52 23.59 3.52
N SER A 385 47.46 22.25 3.69
CA SER A 385 47.41 21.36 2.53
C SER A 385 46.19 21.68 1.65
N SER A 386 46.30 21.53 0.35
CA SER A 386 45.24 21.82 -0.60
C SER A 386 43.99 20.98 -0.35
N GLU A 387 44.18 19.75 0.14
CA GLU A 387 43.09 18.79 0.47
C GLU A 387 42.18 19.28 1.60
N ILE A 388 42.72 20.09 2.53
CA ILE A 388 41.95 20.66 3.65
C ILE A 388 41.61 22.14 3.39
N ALA A 389 42.49 22.87 2.71
CA ALA A 389 42.29 24.30 2.46
C ALA A 389 41.09 24.57 1.52
N ARG A 390 40.93 23.77 0.45
CA ARG A 390 39.83 23.93 -0.50
C ARG A 390 38.45 23.64 0.12
N PRO A 391 38.19 22.51 0.80
CA PRO A 391 36.96 22.28 1.55
C PRO A 391 36.63 23.38 2.54
N ARG A 392 37.64 23.86 3.29
CA ARG A 392 37.48 24.95 4.25
C ARG A 392 37.05 26.26 3.57
N GLN A 393 37.61 26.62 2.41
CA GLN A 393 37.19 27.78 1.64
C GLN A 393 35.75 27.66 1.13
N ILE A 394 35.34 26.46 0.71
CA ILE A 394 33.96 26.16 0.33
C ILE A 394 33.01 26.32 1.53
N ALA A 395 33.37 25.82 2.70
CA ALA A 395 32.62 26.02 3.92
C ALA A 395 32.47 27.53 4.27
N MET A 396 33.55 28.31 4.17
CA MET A 396 33.50 29.78 4.37
C MET A 396 32.47 30.45 3.42
N TYR A 397 32.51 30.07 2.15
CA TYR A 397 31.60 30.60 1.13
C TYR A 397 30.12 30.19 1.41
N LEU A 398 29.87 28.94 1.74
CA LEU A 398 28.53 28.45 2.04
C LEU A 398 27.97 29.04 3.34
N CYS A 399 28.78 29.15 4.41
CA CYS A 399 28.38 29.82 5.63
C CYS A 399 27.96 31.27 5.35
N LYS A 400 28.74 32.00 4.54
CA LYS A 400 28.41 33.41 4.21
C LYS A 400 27.16 33.55 3.32
N THR A 401 26.92 32.61 2.43
CA THR A 401 25.80 32.69 1.46
C THR A 401 24.49 32.09 2.00
N MET A 402 24.56 31.15 2.95
CA MET A 402 23.40 30.41 3.44
C MET A 402 23.02 30.75 4.90
N THR A 403 23.84 31.52 5.61
CA THR A 403 23.55 31.96 6.98
C THR A 403 23.66 33.48 7.11
N SER A 404 23.11 34.04 8.20
CA SER A 404 23.26 35.43 8.58
C SER A 404 24.48 35.69 9.50
N ASP A 405 25.34 34.68 9.72
CA ASP A 405 26.44 34.74 10.61
C ASP A 405 27.50 35.81 10.20
N SER A 406 28.05 36.49 11.18
CA SER A 406 29.14 37.43 10.95
C SER A 406 30.43 36.71 10.58
N LEU A 407 31.31 37.38 9.85
CA LEU A 407 32.61 36.82 9.46
C LEU A 407 33.46 36.40 10.68
N ASP A 408 33.28 37.07 11.81
CA ASP A 408 33.97 36.75 13.07
C ASP A 408 33.48 35.41 13.65
N VAL A 409 32.17 35.15 13.62
CA VAL A 409 31.55 33.88 14.04
C VAL A 409 32.06 32.75 13.15
N ILE A 410 32.02 32.92 11.83
CA ILE A 410 32.52 31.93 10.86
C ILE A 410 33.99 31.66 11.10
N GLY A 411 34.77 32.71 11.37
CA GLY A 411 36.19 32.61 11.68
C GLY A 411 36.48 31.81 12.95
N GLN A 412 35.73 32.03 14.01
CA GLN A 412 35.82 31.27 15.26
C GLN A 412 35.52 29.79 15.08
N LEU A 413 34.41 29.45 14.38
CA LEU A 413 34.00 28.07 14.10
C LEU A 413 35.04 27.33 13.22
N LEU A 414 35.77 28.03 12.38
CA LEU A 414 36.81 27.46 11.52
C LEU A 414 38.25 27.54 12.13
N GLY A 415 38.36 27.52 13.46
CA GLY A 415 39.62 27.41 14.18
C GLY A 415 40.27 28.76 14.47
N GLY A 416 39.50 29.83 14.75
CA GLY A 416 39.97 31.14 15.16
C GLY A 416 40.71 31.90 14.04
N ARG A 417 40.18 31.85 12.84
CA ARG A 417 40.75 32.54 11.67
C ARG A 417 40.35 33.99 11.63
N ASP A 418 41.27 34.82 11.23
CA ASP A 418 41.03 36.25 11.11
C ASP A 418 40.10 36.60 9.93
N HIS A 419 39.51 37.76 10.04
CA HIS A 419 38.51 38.29 9.07
C HIS A 419 39.08 38.36 7.64
N SER A 420 40.37 38.69 7.48
CA SER A 420 41.01 38.78 6.17
C SER A 420 41.15 37.42 5.51
N THR A 421 41.42 36.36 6.27
CA THR A 421 41.51 34.99 5.79
C THR A 421 40.13 34.49 5.30
N ILE A 422 39.06 34.81 6.04
CA ILE A 422 37.69 34.43 5.64
C ILE A 422 37.27 35.13 4.34
N ILE A 423 37.48 36.45 4.25
CA ILE A 423 37.17 37.23 3.04
C ILE A 423 37.96 36.69 1.84
N HIS A 424 39.26 36.38 2.02
CA HIS A 424 40.05 35.84 0.92
C HIS A 424 39.54 34.46 0.46
N GLY A 425 39.14 33.58 1.38
CA GLY A 425 38.59 32.28 1.09
C GLY A 425 37.24 32.40 0.31
N ILE A 426 36.36 33.27 0.77
CA ILE A 426 35.09 33.55 0.11
C ILE A 426 35.30 34.08 -1.33
N LYS A 427 36.12 35.12 -1.49
CA LYS A 427 36.40 35.70 -2.81
C LYS A 427 36.98 34.68 -3.81
N LYS A 428 37.86 33.82 -3.34
CA LYS A 428 38.44 32.77 -4.19
C LYS A 428 37.35 31.79 -4.68
N VAL A 429 36.53 31.29 -3.76
CA VAL A 429 35.47 30.35 -4.15
C VAL A 429 34.37 31.03 -5.01
N THR A 430 34.04 32.29 -4.75
CA THR A 430 33.13 33.05 -5.60
C THR A 430 33.65 33.09 -7.03
N LYS A 431 34.91 33.43 -7.23
CA LYS A 431 35.53 33.44 -8.56
C LYS A 431 35.51 32.05 -9.22
N ASP A 432 35.94 31.01 -8.46
CA ASP A 432 35.93 29.64 -8.96
C ASP A 432 34.50 29.16 -9.31
N TYR A 433 33.48 29.60 -8.59
CA TYR A 433 32.07 29.29 -8.84
C TYR A 433 31.59 29.93 -10.15
N GLU A 434 32.01 31.16 -10.46
CA GLU A 434 31.66 31.89 -11.67
C GLU A 434 32.36 31.34 -12.94
N GLU A 435 33.66 30.97 -12.79
CA GLU A 435 34.52 30.62 -13.91
C GLU A 435 34.64 29.11 -14.20
N ASN A 436 34.18 28.23 -13.28
CA ASN A 436 34.42 26.79 -13.38
C ASN A 436 33.14 25.96 -13.13
N ASP A 437 32.59 25.35 -14.18
CA ASP A 437 31.38 24.54 -14.11
C ASP A 437 31.47 23.34 -13.17
N SER A 438 32.67 22.72 -13.03
CA SER A 438 32.83 21.59 -12.09
C SER A 438 32.75 22.07 -10.64
N THR A 439 33.28 23.25 -10.32
CA THR A 439 33.14 23.85 -8.99
C THR A 439 31.71 24.29 -8.71
N ARG A 440 31.01 24.80 -9.71
CA ARG A 440 29.60 25.15 -9.61
C ARG A 440 28.76 23.92 -9.28
N THR A 441 28.90 22.85 -10.04
CA THR A 441 28.17 21.58 -9.81
C THR A 441 28.45 21.00 -8.42
N LEU A 442 29.70 21.04 -7.97
CA LEU A 442 30.10 20.59 -6.65
C LEU A 442 29.39 21.38 -5.55
N ILE A 443 29.41 22.71 -5.63
CA ILE A 443 28.77 23.59 -4.64
C ILE A 443 27.25 23.39 -4.62
N GLU A 444 26.61 23.28 -5.78
CA GLU A 444 25.17 23.01 -5.85
C GLU A 444 24.80 21.63 -5.26
N THR A 445 25.65 20.63 -5.48
CA THR A 445 25.49 19.32 -4.85
C THR A 445 25.55 19.40 -3.33
N ILE A 446 26.50 20.18 -2.78
CA ILE A 446 26.63 20.38 -1.34
C ILE A 446 25.43 21.19 -0.79
N LYS A 447 25.00 22.24 -1.50
CA LYS A 447 23.79 23.01 -1.12
C LYS A 447 22.54 22.12 -1.03
N LYS A 448 22.34 21.22 -1.99
CA LYS A 448 21.25 20.23 -1.94
C LYS A 448 21.35 19.26 -0.76
N LYS A 449 22.57 18.94 -0.30
CA LYS A 449 22.73 18.12 0.91
C LYS A 449 22.46 18.90 2.20
N ILE A 450 22.76 20.22 2.22
CA ILE A 450 22.50 21.09 3.37
C ILE A 450 21.01 21.38 3.47
N ASN A 451 20.37 21.67 2.35
CA ASN A 451 18.93 21.95 2.23
C ASN A 451 18.35 21.07 1.10
N PRO A 452 17.74 19.92 1.41
CA PRO A 452 17.18 18.99 0.41
C PRO A 452 15.91 19.49 -0.29
N ASN A 453 15.33 20.63 0.15
CA ASN A 453 14.10 21.21 -0.43
C ASN A 453 14.41 22.08 -1.66
#